data_847e06ee371eaa2c23da7856e0f4075c
#
_entry.id   847e06ee371eaa2c23da7856e0f4075c
#
_cell.length_a   1.000
_cell.length_b   1.000
_cell.length_c   1.000
_cell.angle_alpha   90.00
_cell.angle_beta   90.00
_cell.angle_gamma   90.00
#
_symmetry.space_group_name_H-M   'P 1'
#
loop_
_entity.id
_entity.type
_entity.pdbx_description
1 polymer ?
#
loop_
_entity_poly.entity_id
_entity_poly.type
_entity_poly.pdbx_seq_one_letter_code
_entity_poly.pdbx_strand_id
1 'polypeptide(L)'
;EHGLMLNYANNADVTGNLIRGGAKKCLFIYNAHKNLIWDNRFEGCGIGIHFTAGSERNVLTGNAFIANREQVKYVGTRFMEWSHEGRGNFWSDHPAYDLNGDGVADGSYRPNDLIDHILWSQPAAALLTGSPAVQLVRWSQSSFPATLPGGVTDSHPLMRPLTIPVAPDIEAFEAEVAGRWAKGTYDDIDPDDIASH
;
A
#
# COMPACT_ATOMS: atom_id res chain seq x y z
N GLU A 1 7.16 10.38 -10.05
CA GLU A 1 7.75 9.29 -9.28
C GLU A 1 6.88 8.81 -8.11
N HIS A 2 6.04 9.68 -7.49
CA HIS A 2 5.14 9.38 -6.38
C HIS A 2 3.73 9.82 -6.75
N GLY A 3 2.72 9.02 -6.42
CA GLY A 3 1.33 9.39 -6.59
C GLY A 3 0.93 10.45 -5.58
N LEU A 4 1.15 10.15 -4.29
CA LEU A 4 0.95 11.08 -3.18
C LEU A 4 2.17 11.06 -2.26
N MET A 5 2.62 12.23 -1.81
CA MET A 5 3.75 12.35 -0.90
C MET A 5 3.41 13.27 0.28
N LEU A 6 3.53 12.74 1.49
CA LEU A 6 3.51 13.51 2.73
C LEU A 6 4.96 13.70 3.18
N ASN A 7 5.49 14.90 3.01
CA ASN A 7 6.86 15.26 3.39
C ASN A 7 6.82 16.39 4.42
N TYR A 8 7.21 16.10 5.65
CA TYR A 8 7.07 17.01 6.80
C TYR A 8 5.64 17.57 6.98
N ALA A 9 4.63 16.85 6.46
CA ALA A 9 3.23 17.21 6.59
C ALA A 9 2.66 16.63 7.88
N ASN A 10 2.05 17.48 8.69
CA ASN A 10 1.50 17.08 9.98
C ASN A 10 0.03 17.49 10.10
N ASN A 11 -0.76 16.68 10.80
CA ASN A 11 -2.19 16.90 11.05
C ASN A 11 -3.01 17.03 9.74
N ALA A 12 -2.59 16.32 8.70
CA ALA A 12 -3.31 16.26 7.44
C ALA A 12 -4.39 15.16 7.48
N ASP A 13 -5.48 15.42 6.79
CA ASP A 13 -6.54 14.47 6.50
C ASP A 13 -6.49 14.13 5.02
N VAL A 14 -6.26 12.84 4.71
CA VAL A 14 -6.09 12.33 3.35
C VAL A 14 -7.13 11.25 3.13
N THR A 15 -8.17 11.57 2.36
CA THR A 15 -9.31 10.68 2.16
C THR A 15 -9.87 10.75 0.74
N GLY A 16 -10.47 9.64 0.28
CA GLY A 16 -11.22 9.59 -0.97
C GLY A 16 -10.35 9.68 -2.23
N ASN A 17 -9.03 9.47 -2.13
CA ASN A 17 -8.14 9.55 -3.28
C ASN A 17 -8.00 8.19 -3.97
N LEU A 18 -7.99 8.22 -5.30
CA LEU A 18 -7.61 7.09 -6.15
C LEU A 18 -6.26 7.39 -6.80
N ILE A 19 -5.25 6.61 -6.43
CA ILE A 19 -3.94 6.62 -7.11
C ILE A 19 -3.81 5.28 -7.86
N ARG A 20 -3.76 5.36 -9.20
CA ARG A 20 -3.76 4.19 -10.08
C ARG A 20 -2.56 4.20 -11.01
N GLY A 21 -1.77 3.13 -10.97
CA GLY A 21 -0.72 2.82 -11.92
C GLY A 21 0.43 3.82 -12.03
N GLY A 22 1.44 3.47 -12.81
CA GLY A 22 2.50 4.37 -13.27
C GLY A 22 3.46 4.93 -12.22
N ALA A 23 3.03 5.06 -10.97
CA ALA A 23 3.87 5.62 -9.91
C ALA A 23 4.85 4.57 -9.35
N LYS A 24 6.07 5.02 -9.05
CA LYS A 24 7.04 4.19 -8.33
C LYS A 24 6.54 3.86 -6.93
N LYS A 25 5.84 4.81 -6.29
CA LYS A 25 5.16 4.65 -5.00
C LYS A 25 3.78 5.31 -5.09
N CYS A 26 2.72 4.61 -4.70
CA CYS A 26 1.40 5.21 -4.61
C CYS A 26 1.36 6.27 -3.49
N LEU A 27 1.79 5.87 -2.28
CA LEU A 27 1.88 6.75 -1.12
C LEU A 27 3.30 6.73 -0.55
N PHE A 28 3.87 7.91 -0.29
CA PHE A 28 5.14 8.05 0.40
C PHE A 28 5.01 8.97 1.62
N ILE A 29 5.33 8.46 2.80
CA ILE A 29 5.27 9.20 4.07
C ILE A 29 6.68 9.35 4.62
N TYR A 30 7.14 10.59 4.73
CA TYR A 30 8.47 10.93 5.20
C TYR A 30 8.42 12.05 6.24
N ASN A 31 8.88 11.78 7.47
CA ASN A 31 8.88 12.72 8.58
C ASN A 31 7.54 13.47 8.74
N ALA A 32 6.45 12.74 8.63
CA ALA A 32 5.09 13.28 8.68
C ALA A 32 4.33 12.65 9.85
N HIS A 33 3.68 13.46 10.67
CA HIS A 33 3.13 13.05 11.95
C HIS A 33 1.67 13.38 12.10
N LYS A 34 0.92 12.56 12.85
CA LYS A 34 -0.47 12.80 13.25
C LYS A 34 -1.41 13.00 12.05
N ASN A 35 -1.15 12.31 10.96
CA ASN A 35 -2.02 12.35 9.78
C ASN A 35 -3.06 11.24 9.88
N LEU A 36 -4.25 11.53 9.37
CA LEU A 36 -5.32 10.57 9.19
C LEU A 36 -5.40 10.23 7.69
N ILE A 37 -5.14 8.97 7.35
CA ILE A 37 -5.12 8.47 5.98
C ILE A 37 -6.17 7.37 5.91
N TRP A 38 -7.31 7.68 5.30
CA TRP A 38 -8.46 6.80 5.36
C TRP A 38 -9.28 6.84 4.08
N ASP A 39 -9.88 5.69 3.77
CA ASP A 39 -10.76 5.51 2.61
C ASP A 39 -10.13 5.97 1.28
N ASN A 40 -8.83 5.65 1.08
CA ASN A 40 -8.13 5.85 -0.19
C ASN A 40 -7.93 4.52 -0.92
N ARG A 41 -7.69 4.59 -2.22
CA ARG A 41 -7.37 3.44 -3.05
C ARG A 41 -6.03 3.64 -3.75
N PHE A 42 -5.11 2.72 -3.53
CA PHE A 42 -3.74 2.70 -4.04
C PHE A 42 -3.53 1.43 -4.84
N GLU A 43 -3.44 1.52 -6.18
CA GLU A 43 -3.38 0.32 -7.01
C GLU A 43 -2.34 0.39 -8.14
N GLY A 44 -1.72 -0.76 -8.46
CA GLY A 44 -0.84 -0.93 -9.61
C GLY A 44 0.49 -0.18 -9.55
N CYS A 45 0.94 0.26 -8.37
CA CYS A 45 2.21 0.94 -8.18
C CYS A 45 3.37 -0.04 -7.95
N GLY A 46 4.61 0.46 -8.04
CA GLY A 46 5.78 -0.30 -7.62
C GLY A 46 5.75 -0.62 -6.12
N ILE A 47 5.37 0.37 -5.30
CA ILE A 47 5.17 0.23 -3.86
C ILE A 47 3.82 0.89 -3.52
N GLY A 48 2.94 0.17 -2.82
CA GLY A 48 1.66 0.71 -2.37
C GLY A 48 1.86 1.85 -1.37
N ILE A 49 2.54 1.57 -0.27
CA ILE A 49 2.94 2.59 0.71
C ILE A 49 4.41 2.42 1.12
N HIS A 50 5.18 3.50 1.06
CA HIS A 50 6.51 3.61 1.66
C HIS A 50 6.43 4.50 2.90
N PHE A 51 6.64 3.89 4.07
CA PHE A 51 6.54 4.55 5.37
C PHE A 51 7.90 4.56 6.06
N THR A 52 8.36 5.76 6.47
CA THR A 52 9.66 5.91 7.14
C THR A 52 9.54 6.00 8.66
N ALA A 53 10.55 5.52 9.37
CA ALA A 53 10.60 5.43 10.82
C ALA A 53 10.44 6.77 11.56
N GLY A 54 10.76 7.89 10.90
CA GLY A 54 10.58 9.23 11.48
C GLY A 54 9.12 9.70 11.52
N SER A 55 8.19 8.91 10.98
CA SER A 55 6.78 9.29 10.90
C SER A 55 6.00 8.63 12.05
N GLU A 56 5.34 9.42 12.89
CA GLU A 56 4.70 8.92 14.11
C GLU A 56 3.24 9.34 14.23
N ARG A 57 2.43 8.53 14.93
CA ARG A 57 1.03 8.80 15.25
C ARG A 57 0.14 9.02 14.03
N ASN A 58 0.48 8.41 12.91
CA ASN A 58 -0.38 8.38 11.75
C ASN A 58 -1.39 7.24 11.89
N VAL A 59 -2.63 7.50 11.50
CA VAL A 59 -3.70 6.52 11.45
C VAL A 59 -3.94 6.14 10.00
N LEU A 60 -3.89 4.84 9.70
CA LEU A 60 -4.17 4.28 8.38
C LEU A 60 -5.31 3.27 8.52
N THR A 61 -6.48 3.59 7.99
CA THR A 61 -7.68 2.74 8.13
C THR A 61 -8.60 2.86 6.90
N GLY A 62 -9.26 1.78 6.54
CA GLY A 62 -10.22 1.78 5.43
C GLY A 62 -9.62 1.91 4.04
N ASN A 63 -8.28 2.00 3.91
CA ASN A 63 -7.66 2.12 2.61
C ASN A 63 -7.64 0.77 1.87
N ALA A 64 -7.54 0.81 0.54
CA ALA A 64 -7.37 -0.37 -0.29
C ALA A 64 -6.01 -0.34 -1.00
N PHE A 65 -5.18 -1.35 -0.76
CA PHE A 65 -3.90 -1.57 -1.43
C PHE A 65 -4.04 -2.74 -2.40
N ILE A 66 -4.02 -2.46 -3.72
CA ILE A 66 -4.43 -3.42 -4.74
C ILE A 66 -3.34 -3.60 -5.79
N ALA A 67 -2.94 -4.85 -6.00
CA ALA A 67 -2.02 -5.25 -7.08
C ALA A 67 -0.75 -4.39 -7.19
N ASN A 68 -0.27 -3.84 -6.08
CA ASN A 68 1.04 -3.20 -6.05
C ASN A 68 2.11 -4.29 -6.06
N ARG A 69 3.25 -4.03 -6.69
CA ARG A 69 4.34 -5.02 -6.73
C ARG A 69 4.87 -5.34 -5.32
N GLU A 70 4.89 -4.35 -4.44
CA GLU A 70 5.16 -4.43 -3.01
C GLU A 70 4.09 -3.62 -2.29
N GLN A 71 3.30 -4.24 -1.41
CA GLN A 71 2.22 -3.49 -0.75
C GLN A 71 2.75 -2.47 0.24
N VAL A 72 3.71 -2.87 1.06
CA VAL A 72 4.25 -2.02 2.12
C VAL A 72 5.77 -2.08 2.15
N LYS A 73 6.41 -0.93 2.06
CA LYS A 73 7.82 -0.75 2.43
C LYS A 73 7.90 0.07 3.70
N TYR A 74 8.19 -0.58 4.82
CA TYR A 74 8.42 0.08 6.10
C TYR A 74 9.91 0.09 6.42
N VAL A 75 10.45 1.28 6.70
CA VAL A 75 11.83 1.45 7.12
C VAL A 75 11.84 1.92 8.57
N GLY A 76 11.96 0.97 9.50
CA GLY A 76 11.96 1.25 10.93
C GLY A 76 12.04 -0.03 11.76
N THR A 77 12.21 0.16 13.08
CA THR A 77 12.34 -0.94 14.05
C THR A 77 11.18 -1.02 15.05
N ARG A 78 10.20 -0.12 14.92
CA ARG A 78 9.03 -0.09 15.81
C ARG A 78 7.91 -0.95 15.26
N PHE A 79 7.07 -1.45 16.15
CA PHE A 79 5.79 -2.02 15.76
C PHE A 79 4.80 -0.91 15.44
N MET A 80 4.12 -1.05 14.30
CA MET A 80 3.12 -0.11 13.82
C MET A 80 1.81 -0.86 13.61
N GLU A 81 0.77 -0.45 14.31
CA GLU A 81 -0.59 -0.95 14.09
C GLU A 81 -1.32 -0.03 13.10
N TRP A 82 -1.85 -0.62 12.03
CA TRP A 82 -2.56 0.08 10.96
C TRP A 82 -4.04 -0.29 10.90
N SER A 83 -4.62 -0.65 12.02
CA SER A 83 -6.06 -0.66 12.24
C SER A 83 -6.44 0.41 13.27
N HIS A 84 -7.65 0.91 13.18
CA HIS A 84 -8.19 1.88 14.09
C HIS A 84 -9.64 1.55 14.41
N GLU A 85 -9.99 1.45 15.70
CA GLU A 85 -11.35 1.15 16.17
C GLU A 85 -11.97 -0.10 15.52
N GLY A 86 -11.17 -1.17 15.35
CA GLY A 86 -11.63 -2.43 14.77
C GLY A 86 -11.75 -2.43 13.23
N ARG A 87 -11.23 -1.41 12.55
CA ARG A 87 -11.22 -1.31 11.09
C ARG A 87 -9.80 -1.10 10.59
N GLY A 88 -9.31 -2.00 9.78
CA GLY A 88 -8.01 -1.93 9.12
C GLY A 88 -8.11 -1.54 7.66
N ASN A 89 -7.26 -2.10 6.82
CA ASN A 89 -7.16 -1.82 5.40
C ASN A 89 -7.39 -3.09 4.57
N PHE A 90 -7.71 -2.94 3.30
CA PHE A 90 -7.76 -4.04 2.35
C PHE A 90 -6.39 -4.26 1.69
N TRP A 91 -5.95 -5.52 1.63
CA TRP A 91 -4.68 -5.95 1.07
C TRP A 91 -4.91 -7.06 0.04
N SER A 92 -4.65 -6.80 -1.23
CA SER A 92 -4.95 -7.76 -2.30
C SER A 92 -4.10 -9.03 -2.29
N ASP A 93 -2.99 -9.03 -1.57
CA ASP A 93 -2.08 -10.17 -1.39
C ASP A 93 -2.29 -10.93 -0.06
N HIS A 94 -3.25 -10.48 0.76
CA HIS A 94 -3.62 -11.16 1.99
C HIS A 94 -4.52 -12.36 1.71
N PRO A 95 -4.16 -13.59 2.11
CA PRO A 95 -5.02 -14.76 2.02
C PRO A 95 -6.09 -14.71 3.13
N ALA A 96 -6.93 -13.70 3.07
CA ALA A 96 -7.92 -13.38 4.09
C ALA A 96 -9.05 -14.41 4.13
N TYR A 97 -9.54 -14.71 5.33
CA TYR A 97 -10.76 -15.47 5.57
C TYR A 97 -11.58 -14.80 6.69
N ASP A 98 -12.88 -14.96 6.63
CA ASP A 98 -13.85 -14.35 7.54
C ASP A 98 -14.90 -15.42 7.88
N LEU A 99 -14.80 -15.99 9.07
CA LEU A 99 -15.67 -17.08 9.52
C LEU A 99 -16.96 -16.58 10.16
N ASN A 100 -16.95 -15.37 10.70
CA ASN A 100 -18.09 -14.78 11.38
C ASN A 100 -18.97 -13.93 10.46
N GLY A 101 -18.47 -13.56 9.25
CA GLY A 101 -19.19 -12.82 8.23
C GLY A 101 -19.31 -11.33 8.51
N ASP A 102 -18.44 -10.74 9.32
CA ASP A 102 -18.48 -9.31 9.68
C ASP A 102 -17.78 -8.39 8.67
N GLY A 103 -17.09 -8.96 7.66
CA GLY A 103 -16.38 -8.22 6.63
C GLY A 103 -14.94 -7.84 7.02
N VAL A 104 -14.47 -8.29 8.18
CA VAL A 104 -13.10 -8.17 8.68
C VAL A 104 -12.45 -9.55 8.67
N ALA A 105 -11.21 -9.65 8.25
CA ALA A 105 -10.52 -10.92 8.26
C ALA A 105 -10.16 -11.37 9.69
N ASP A 106 -10.36 -12.66 9.98
CA ASP A 106 -9.99 -13.26 11.27
C ASP A 106 -8.47 -13.36 11.48
N GLY A 107 -7.69 -13.25 10.40
CA GLY A 107 -6.24 -13.26 10.42
C GLY A 107 -5.64 -11.87 10.20
N SER A 108 -4.71 -11.44 11.04
CA SER A 108 -4.00 -10.17 10.86
C SER A 108 -3.09 -10.20 9.63
N TYR A 109 -2.95 -9.07 8.94
CA TYR A 109 -2.01 -8.87 7.85
C TYR A 109 -0.66 -8.32 8.35
N ARG A 110 0.43 -8.88 7.85
CA ARG A 110 1.81 -8.49 8.22
C ARG A 110 2.69 -8.48 6.98
N PRO A 111 2.83 -7.33 6.32
CA PRO A 111 3.55 -7.22 5.04
C PRO A 111 5.07 -7.30 5.17
N ASN A 112 5.61 -7.06 6.34
CA ASN A 112 7.07 -6.98 6.56
C ASN A 112 7.55 -8.19 7.36
N ASP A 113 7.58 -9.35 6.74
CA ASP A 113 8.14 -10.55 7.34
C ASP A 113 9.70 -10.57 7.28
N LEU A 114 10.31 -11.54 7.95
CA LEU A 114 11.77 -11.72 7.94
C LEU A 114 12.31 -11.94 6.51
N ILE A 115 11.54 -12.60 5.67
CA ILE A 115 11.92 -12.87 4.29
C ILE A 115 11.96 -11.58 3.49
N ASP A 116 10.98 -10.70 3.67
CA ASP A 116 10.99 -9.39 3.02
C ASP A 116 12.20 -8.56 3.46
N HIS A 117 12.53 -8.59 4.75
CA HIS A 117 13.72 -7.93 5.27
C HIS A 117 15.03 -8.49 4.70
N ILE A 118 15.13 -9.82 4.54
CA ILE A 118 16.27 -10.47 3.89
C ILE A 118 16.35 -10.08 2.41
N LEU A 119 15.23 -10.06 1.70
CA LEU A 119 15.19 -9.69 0.29
C LEU A 119 15.60 -8.23 0.05
N TRP A 120 15.29 -7.33 0.96
CA TRP A 120 15.73 -5.94 0.86
C TRP A 120 17.23 -5.77 1.14
N SER A 121 17.76 -6.53 2.10
CA SER A 121 19.19 -6.49 2.44
C SER A 121 20.04 -7.31 1.45
N GLN A 122 19.50 -8.36 0.85
CA GLN A 122 20.17 -9.30 -0.03
C GLN A 122 19.32 -9.63 -1.28
N PRO A 123 19.29 -8.76 -2.30
CA PRO A 123 18.44 -8.95 -3.48
C PRO A 123 18.65 -10.29 -4.20
N ALA A 124 19.85 -10.88 -4.12
CA ALA A 124 20.14 -12.20 -4.69
C ALA A 124 19.32 -13.33 -4.04
N ALA A 125 18.84 -13.14 -2.80
CA ALA A 125 17.99 -14.10 -2.11
C ALA A 125 16.60 -14.24 -2.79
N ALA A 126 16.22 -13.33 -3.69
CA ALA A 126 14.99 -13.42 -4.47
C ALA A 126 14.87 -14.72 -5.27
N LEU A 127 16.01 -15.32 -5.67
CA LEU A 127 16.04 -16.62 -6.35
C LEU A 127 15.52 -17.77 -5.48
N LEU A 128 15.50 -17.61 -4.16
CA LEU A 128 15.09 -18.63 -3.19
C LEU A 128 13.63 -18.47 -2.72
N THR A 129 12.91 -17.42 -3.13
CA THR A 129 11.57 -17.11 -2.64
C THR A 129 10.54 -18.21 -2.86
N GLY A 130 10.69 -19.00 -3.92
CA GLY A 130 9.84 -20.16 -4.20
C GLY A 130 10.24 -21.45 -3.47
N SER A 131 11.32 -21.44 -2.66
CA SER A 131 11.78 -22.65 -2.01
C SER A 131 10.88 -23.07 -0.84
N PRO A 132 10.76 -24.40 -0.57
CA PRO A 132 10.00 -24.90 0.58
C PRO A 132 10.49 -24.33 1.92
N ALA A 133 11.78 -24.05 2.04
CA ALA A 133 12.37 -23.48 3.25
C ALA A 133 11.83 -22.06 3.50
N VAL A 134 11.73 -21.22 2.49
CA VAL A 134 11.16 -19.87 2.60
C VAL A 134 9.67 -19.95 2.97
N GLN A 135 8.91 -20.86 2.36
CA GLN A 135 7.50 -21.06 2.70
C GLN A 135 7.32 -21.51 4.16
N LEU A 136 8.19 -22.39 4.65
CA LEU A 136 8.18 -22.81 6.05
C LEU A 136 8.49 -21.65 7.01
N VAL A 137 9.46 -20.80 6.67
CA VAL A 137 9.78 -19.61 7.46
C VAL A 137 8.59 -18.65 7.49
N ARG A 138 7.95 -18.34 6.36
CA ARG A 138 6.75 -17.51 6.28
C ARG A 138 5.61 -18.08 7.14
N TRP A 139 5.37 -19.38 7.03
CA TRP A 139 4.37 -20.05 7.87
C TRP A 139 4.71 -19.97 9.34
N SER A 140 5.96 -20.22 9.71
CA SER A 140 6.38 -20.13 11.13
C SER A 140 6.23 -18.72 11.70
N GLN A 141 6.49 -17.69 10.91
CA GLN A 141 6.34 -16.30 11.31
C GLN A 141 4.88 -15.88 11.46
N SER A 142 3.99 -16.37 10.58
CA SER A 142 2.55 -16.15 10.74
C SER A 142 2.02 -16.83 11.99
N SER A 143 2.57 -17.99 12.36
CA SER A 143 2.17 -18.76 13.55
C SER A 143 2.80 -18.25 14.85
N PHE A 144 3.99 -17.64 14.80
CA PHE A 144 4.77 -17.17 15.95
C PHE A 144 5.25 -15.73 15.76
N PRO A 145 4.37 -14.75 15.79
CA PRO A 145 4.67 -13.35 15.47
C PRO A 145 5.65 -12.66 16.43
N ALA A 146 5.89 -13.21 17.61
CA ALA A 146 6.80 -12.64 18.62
C ALA A 146 8.30 -12.63 18.21
N THR A 147 8.66 -13.27 17.10
CA THR A 147 10.05 -13.39 16.63
C THR A 147 10.48 -12.28 15.68
N LEU A 148 9.60 -11.34 15.34
CA LEU A 148 9.90 -10.25 14.40
C LEU A 148 10.41 -9.00 15.13
N PRO A 149 11.50 -8.37 14.66
CA PRO A 149 12.10 -7.19 15.29
C PRO A 149 11.38 -5.87 14.97
N GLY A 150 10.08 -5.83 14.98
CA GLY A 150 9.26 -4.69 14.56
C GLY A 150 8.51 -4.95 13.26
N GLY A 151 7.87 -3.95 12.71
CA GLY A 151 7.13 -4.04 11.46
C GLY A 151 5.71 -3.49 11.54
N VAL A 152 5.00 -3.59 10.43
CA VAL A 152 3.60 -3.18 10.33
C VAL A 152 2.71 -4.38 10.61
N THR A 153 1.65 -4.16 11.36
CA THR A 153 0.55 -5.10 11.55
C THR A 153 -0.75 -4.37 11.26
N ASP A 154 -1.63 -5.00 10.52
CA ASP A 154 -3.04 -4.65 10.43
C ASP A 154 -3.82 -5.77 11.10
N SER A 155 -4.38 -5.49 12.27
CA SER A 155 -5.05 -6.51 13.09
C SER A 155 -6.50 -6.76 12.66
N HIS A 156 -7.07 -5.90 11.82
CA HIS A 156 -8.46 -5.97 11.35
C HIS A 156 -8.56 -5.77 9.83
N PRO A 157 -7.87 -6.57 9.01
CA PRO A 157 -7.88 -6.38 7.56
C PRO A 157 -9.30 -6.51 7.00
N LEU A 158 -9.60 -5.70 5.99
CA LEU A 158 -10.91 -5.72 5.34
C LEU A 158 -10.98 -6.84 4.29
N MET A 159 -12.12 -7.52 4.20
CA MET A 159 -12.37 -8.57 3.21
C MET A 159 -12.62 -8.02 1.80
N ARG A 160 -13.03 -6.77 1.68
CA ARG A 160 -13.36 -6.13 0.40
C ARG A 160 -12.70 -4.77 0.26
N PRO A 161 -12.22 -4.43 -0.94
CA PRO A 161 -11.66 -3.11 -1.19
C PRO A 161 -12.75 -2.04 -1.22
N LEU A 162 -12.39 -0.83 -0.79
CA LEU A 162 -13.17 0.36 -1.04
C LEU A 162 -13.29 0.60 -2.55
N THR A 163 -14.49 0.98 -2.99
CA THR A 163 -14.75 1.45 -4.34
C THR A 163 -14.85 2.98 -4.33
N ILE A 164 -13.96 3.63 -5.06
CA ILE A 164 -14.02 5.08 -5.28
C ILE A 164 -14.61 5.28 -6.68
N PRO A 165 -15.76 5.96 -6.81
CA PRO A 165 -16.33 6.28 -8.12
C PRO A 165 -15.36 7.20 -8.87
N VAL A 166 -15.05 6.85 -10.10
CA VAL A 166 -14.29 7.72 -11.02
C VAL A 166 -15.30 8.41 -11.92
N ALA A 167 -15.16 9.73 -12.10
CA ALA A 167 -16.04 10.46 -12.99
C ALA A 167 -15.81 10.01 -14.46
N PRO A 168 -16.86 9.90 -15.28
CA PRO A 168 -16.76 9.36 -16.64
C PRO A 168 -15.81 10.15 -17.56
N ASP A 169 -15.65 11.44 -17.34
CA ASP A 169 -14.72 12.31 -18.02
C ASP A 169 -13.25 11.96 -17.69
N ILE A 170 -12.97 11.59 -16.45
CA ILE A 170 -11.63 11.13 -16.04
C ILE A 170 -11.33 9.77 -16.66
N GLU A 171 -12.30 8.84 -16.70
CA GLU A 171 -12.11 7.54 -17.34
C GLU A 171 -11.84 7.70 -18.85
N ALA A 172 -12.54 8.61 -19.51
CA ALA A 172 -12.32 8.92 -20.91
C ALA A 172 -10.93 9.53 -21.16
N PHE A 173 -10.49 10.44 -20.29
CA PHE A 173 -9.15 11.04 -20.34
C PHE A 173 -8.06 9.99 -20.09
N GLU A 174 -8.20 9.12 -19.09
CA GLU A 174 -7.25 8.03 -18.86
C GLU A 174 -7.12 7.10 -20.07
N ALA A 175 -8.23 6.76 -20.73
CA ALA A 175 -8.25 5.94 -21.94
C ALA A 175 -7.56 6.64 -23.12
N GLU A 176 -7.76 7.94 -23.28
CA GLU A 176 -7.10 8.76 -24.30
C GLU A 176 -5.59 8.82 -24.06
N VAL A 177 -5.16 9.12 -22.83
CA VAL A 177 -3.74 9.15 -22.43
C VAL A 177 -3.09 7.79 -22.66
N ALA A 178 -3.72 6.71 -22.22
CA ALA A 178 -3.21 5.36 -22.46
C ALA A 178 -3.06 5.04 -23.96
N GLY A 179 -4.02 5.51 -24.78
CA GLY A 179 -3.96 5.37 -26.23
C GLY A 179 -2.81 6.16 -26.88
N ARG A 180 -2.49 7.34 -26.37
CA ARG A 180 -1.33 8.16 -26.83
C ARG A 180 -0.01 7.49 -26.43
N TRP A 181 0.09 6.97 -25.22
CA TRP A 181 1.28 6.24 -24.75
C TRP A 181 1.57 4.99 -25.58
N ALA A 182 0.55 4.24 -25.93
CA ALA A 182 0.68 3.05 -26.78
C ALA A 182 1.18 3.39 -28.20
N LYS A 183 0.93 4.62 -28.67
CA LYS A 183 1.36 5.10 -30.00
C LYS A 183 2.73 5.78 -30.00
N GLY A 184 3.39 5.95 -28.85
CA GLY A 184 4.71 6.57 -28.73
C GLY A 184 4.73 8.09 -28.98
N THR A 185 3.58 8.75 -28.97
CA THR A 185 3.47 10.21 -29.16
C THR A 185 3.59 10.93 -27.81
N TYR A 186 4.83 11.06 -27.34
CA TYR A 186 5.14 11.68 -26.03
C TYR A 186 5.25 13.20 -26.05
N ASP A 187 5.42 13.80 -27.23
CA ASP A 187 5.88 15.18 -27.35
C ASP A 187 4.77 16.24 -27.31
N ASP A 188 3.49 15.84 -27.28
CA ASP A 188 2.36 16.77 -27.43
C ASP A 188 1.45 16.90 -26.20
N ILE A 189 1.90 16.55 -25.01
CA ILE A 189 1.12 16.81 -23.79
C ILE A 189 1.53 18.17 -23.24
N ASP A 190 0.73 19.20 -23.53
CA ASP A 190 0.88 20.51 -22.90
C ASP A 190 0.53 20.39 -21.40
N PRO A 191 1.47 20.73 -20.50
CA PRO A 191 1.21 20.73 -19.06
C PRO A 191 0.06 21.62 -18.64
N ASP A 192 -0.28 22.64 -19.44
CA ASP A 192 -1.35 23.58 -19.17
C ASP A 192 -2.75 23.03 -19.48
N ASP A 193 -2.85 21.97 -20.31
CA ASP A 193 -4.10 21.26 -20.57
C ASP A 193 -4.59 20.45 -19.35
N ILE A 194 -3.66 20.04 -18.47
CA ILE A 194 -3.97 19.27 -17.25
C ILE A 194 -4.54 20.18 -16.14
N ALA A 195 -4.27 21.48 -16.19
CA ALA A 195 -4.66 22.45 -15.17
C ALA A 195 -6.05 23.08 -15.39
N SER A 196 -6.73 22.73 -16.47
CA SER A 196 -8.00 23.37 -16.88
C SER A 196 -9.26 22.51 -16.65
N HIS A 197 -9.15 21.34 -15.98
CA HIS A 197 -10.28 20.46 -15.66
C HIS A 197 -10.42 20.18 -14.19
#